data_636a1b666b0850af49116b872fcd5e36
#
_entry.id   636a1b666b0850af49116b872fcd5e36
#
_cell.length_a   1.000
_cell.length_b   1.000
_cell.length_c   1.000
_cell.angle_alpha   90.00
_cell.angle_beta   90.00
_cell.angle_gamma   90.00
#
_symmetry.space_group_name_H-M   'P 1'
#
loop_
_entity.id
_entity.type
_entity.pdbx_description
1 polymer ?
#
loop_
_entity_poly.entity_id
_entity_poly.type
_entity_poly.pdbx_seq_one_letter_code
_entity_poly.pdbx_strand_id
1 'polypeptide(L)'
;MISNCGHDENNRYSGGKAGDQTGTEWRVINWYNRPWKCVLRHPDAKVRKMIASMAKAAAVNNKIGYDQSERYTFWEHLKASNYDPAQITIACEADCSSGVAAIVKGAGYRLGNEKMKNVSIYLYTGNMRAGLKAAGFEVLTDSKYLTSDAYLLEGDILLNDNAHVATNLTDGAKSSGTGASNTTTVKSNAKVDVAHGFNKSLAGT
;
A
#
# COMPACT_ATOMS: atom_id res chain seq x y z
N MET A 1 -5.84 -3.40 -8.90
CA MET A 1 -4.71 -4.20 -8.34
C MET A 1 -4.70 -4.08 -6.83
N ILE A 2 -4.32 -5.14 -6.10
CA ILE A 2 -4.19 -5.11 -4.64
C ILE A 2 -2.84 -5.67 -4.19
N SER A 3 -2.32 -5.17 -3.08
CA SER A 3 -1.23 -5.76 -2.31
C SER A 3 -1.82 -6.76 -1.32
N ASN A 4 -1.45 -8.02 -1.46
CA ASN A 4 -2.04 -9.16 -0.75
C ASN A 4 -0.96 -10.00 -0.08
N CYS A 5 -0.93 -10.00 1.23
CA CYS A 5 -0.10 -10.86 2.07
C CYS A 5 -0.97 -12.03 2.52
N GLY A 6 -0.70 -13.26 2.05
CA GLY A 6 -1.70 -14.32 2.08
C GLY A 6 -1.34 -15.61 2.81
N HIS A 7 -0.16 -16.16 2.59
CA HIS A 7 0.32 -17.43 3.14
C HIS A 7 1.82 -17.57 2.90
N ASP A 8 2.48 -18.51 3.57
CA ASP A 8 3.90 -18.84 3.40
C ASP A 8 4.19 -19.61 2.09
N GLU A 9 5.46 -19.94 1.84
CA GLU A 9 5.93 -20.68 0.67
C GLU A 9 5.35 -22.10 0.58
N ASN A 10 4.85 -22.64 1.69
CA ASN A 10 4.23 -23.96 1.78
C ASN A 10 2.69 -23.90 1.73
N ASN A 11 2.12 -22.73 1.43
CA ASN A 11 0.67 -22.46 1.46
C ASN A 11 0.05 -22.68 2.85
N ARG A 12 0.79 -22.30 3.91
CA ARG A 12 0.39 -22.39 5.31
C ARG A 12 0.32 -20.99 5.91
N TYR A 13 -0.15 -20.90 7.16
CA TYR A 13 -0.24 -19.63 7.88
C TYR A 13 0.88 -19.40 8.89
N SER A 14 1.71 -20.42 9.17
CA SER A 14 2.86 -20.28 10.07
C SER A 14 3.87 -21.40 9.89
N GLY A 15 5.11 -21.16 10.31
CA GLY A 15 6.21 -22.11 10.26
C GLY A 15 6.95 -22.12 8.92
N GLY A 16 6.78 -21.07 8.13
CA GLY A 16 7.55 -20.82 6.92
C GLY A 16 8.98 -20.38 7.21
N LYS A 17 9.72 -20.13 6.15
CA LYS A 17 11.07 -19.59 6.22
C LYS A 17 11.04 -18.09 6.02
N ALA A 18 11.76 -17.35 6.86
CA ALA A 18 11.78 -15.89 6.82
C ALA A 18 12.08 -15.29 5.44
N GLY A 19 11.26 -14.34 5.01
CA GLY A 19 11.25 -13.72 3.68
C GLY A 19 10.48 -14.54 2.65
N ASP A 20 10.07 -13.90 1.56
CA ASP A 20 9.31 -14.53 0.49
C ASP A 20 10.22 -15.32 -0.46
N GLN A 21 10.23 -16.64 -0.32
CA GLN A 21 11.10 -17.54 -1.09
C GLN A 21 10.60 -17.74 -2.52
N THR A 22 9.32 -17.57 -2.75
CA THR A 22 8.64 -17.95 -3.99
C THR A 22 8.09 -16.75 -4.77
N GLY A 23 8.06 -15.56 -4.17
CA GLY A 23 7.39 -14.38 -4.71
C GLY A 23 5.88 -14.47 -4.66
N THR A 24 5.34 -15.35 -3.80
CA THR A 24 3.89 -15.62 -3.71
C THR A 24 3.27 -15.33 -2.34
N GLU A 25 4.07 -15.02 -1.35
CA GLU A 25 3.61 -14.84 0.03
C GLU A 25 2.98 -13.46 0.23
N TRP A 26 3.70 -12.40 -0.17
CA TRP A 26 3.19 -11.06 -0.27
C TRP A 26 3.36 -10.55 -1.69
N ARG A 27 2.28 -10.35 -2.42
CA ARG A 27 2.33 -10.07 -3.84
C ARG A 27 1.30 -9.04 -4.30
N VAL A 28 1.58 -8.44 -5.46
CA VAL A 28 0.61 -7.61 -6.19
C VAL A 28 -0.20 -8.51 -7.10
N ILE A 29 -1.52 -8.53 -6.91
CA ILE A 29 -2.45 -9.32 -7.70
C ILE A 29 -3.63 -8.48 -8.20
N ASN A 30 -4.41 -9.03 -9.13
CA ASN A 30 -5.68 -8.44 -9.53
C ASN A 30 -6.65 -8.41 -8.33
N TRP A 31 -7.48 -7.38 -8.28
CA TRP A 31 -8.60 -7.39 -7.37
C TRP A 31 -9.48 -8.62 -7.63
N TYR A 32 -9.99 -9.21 -6.56
CA TYR A 32 -10.90 -10.35 -6.66
C TYR A 32 -12.11 -10.16 -5.75
N ASN A 33 -13.25 -10.73 -6.15
CA ASN A 33 -14.45 -10.70 -5.35
C ASN A 33 -14.31 -11.68 -4.17
N ARG A 34 -14.17 -11.10 -2.99
CA ARG A 34 -14.19 -11.79 -1.70
C ARG A 34 -15.33 -11.16 -0.88
N PRO A 35 -15.86 -11.81 0.14
CA PRO A 35 -16.88 -11.18 0.99
C PRO A 35 -16.27 -10.03 1.82
N TRP A 36 -15.81 -8.97 1.15
CA TRP A 36 -15.35 -7.74 1.79
C TRP A 36 -16.50 -7.15 2.60
N LYS A 37 -16.26 -6.73 3.83
CA LYS A 37 -17.26 -6.20 4.76
C LYS A 37 -17.21 -4.69 4.88
N CYS A 38 -16.05 -4.10 4.66
CA CYS A 38 -15.90 -2.67 4.53
C CYS A 38 -14.61 -2.31 3.78
N VAL A 39 -14.56 -1.08 3.32
CA VAL A 39 -13.36 -0.39 2.87
C VAL A 39 -13.03 0.67 3.92
N LEU A 40 -11.77 0.69 4.36
CA LEU A 40 -11.26 1.70 5.27
C LEU A 40 -10.47 2.69 4.43
N ARG A 41 -10.97 3.92 4.28
CA ARG A 41 -10.42 4.97 3.42
C ARG A 41 -9.93 6.15 4.25
N HIS A 42 -8.68 6.51 4.12
CA HIS A 42 -8.23 7.79 4.68
C HIS A 42 -8.66 8.95 3.78
N PRO A 43 -9.24 10.07 4.33
CA PRO A 43 -9.73 11.18 3.52
C PRO A 43 -8.60 11.90 2.76
N ASP A 44 -7.42 12.00 3.35
CA ASP A 44 -6.26 12.66 2.72
C ASP A 44 -5.64 11.78 1.62
N ALA A 45 -5.61 12.29 0.41
CA ALA A 45 -5.03 11.61 -0.75
C ALA A 45 -3.51 11.37 -0.61
N LYS A 46 -2.77 12.24 0.09
CA LYS A 46 -1.34 12.04 0.33
C LYS A 46 -1.10 10.81 1.22
N VAL A 47 -1.95 10.63 2.22
CA VAL A 47 -1.92 9.45 3.09
C VAL A 47 -2.22 8.19 2.29
N ARG A 48 -3.27 8.19 1.49
CA ARG A 48 -3.63 7.03 0.65
C ARG A 48 -2.49 6.66 -0.30
N LYS A 49 -1.90 7.62 -1.00
CA LYS A 49 -0.75 7.40 -1.89
C LYS A 49 0.46 6.82 -1.16
N MET A 50 0.76 7.32 0.03
CA MET A 50 1.84 6.78 0.85
C MET A 50 1.58 5.32 1.23
N ILE A 51 0.37 5.00 1.70
CA ILE A 51 -0.04 3.64 2.05
C ILE A 51 0.08 2.71 0.84
N ALA A 52 -0.46 3.11 -0.32
CA ALA A 52 -0.39 2.31 -1.55
C ALA A 52 1.06 2.07 -2.00
N SER A 53 1.89 3.11 -1.98
CA SER A 53 3.31 3.02 -2.33
C SER A 53 4.06 2.05 -1.40
N MET A 54 3.88 2.17 -0.09
CA MET A 54 4.52 1.29 0.89
C MET A 54 4.00 -0.15 0.78
N ALA A 55 2.69 -0.35 0.59
CA ALA A 55 2.10 -1.67 0.41
C ALA A 55 2.60 -2.36 -0.87
N LYS A 56 2.77 -1.60 -1.95
CA LYS A 56 3.38 -2.10 -3.19
C LYS A 56 4.86 -2.46 -2.98
N ALA A 57 5.63 -1.60 -2.32
CA ALA A 57 7.04 -1.84 -2.04
C ALA A 57 7.24 -3.09 -1.17
N ALA A 58 6.39 -3.31 -0.16
CA ALA A 58 6.43 -4.53 0.64
C ALA A 58 6.13 -5.78 -0.22
N ALA A 59 5.11 -5.72 -1.08
CA ALA A 59 4.67 -6.83 -1.91
C ALA A 59 5.66 -7.24 -3.03
N VAL A 60 6.67 -6.42 -3.33
CA VAL A 60 7.69 -6.72 -4.34
C VAL A 60 9.08 -6.95 -3.75
N ASN A 61 9.23 -6.82 -2.44
CA ASN A 61 10.49 -7.06 -1.75
C ASN A 61 10.50 -8.48 -1.16
N ASN A 62 11.20 -9.41 -1.80
CA ASN A 62 11.30 -10.81 -1.37
C ASN A 62 12.01 -11.02 -0.01
N LYS A 63 12.43 -9.93 0.67
CA LYS A 63 12.85 -9.99 2.07
C LYS A 63 11.68 -9.98 3.05
N ILE A 64 10.47 -9.74 2.57
CA ILE A 64 9.27 -9.63 3.39
C ILE A 64 8.32 -10.77 3.01
N GLY A 65 8.19 -11.74 3.88
CA GLY A 65 7.34 -12.92 3.68
C GLY A 65 6.10 -12.93 4.58
N TYR A 66 5.53 -14.13 4.73
CA TYR A 66 4.32 -14.36 5.50
C TYR A 66 4.50 -15.41 6.58
N ASP A 67 4.35 -15.04 7.86
CA ASP A 67 4.22 -15.98 8.96
C ASP A 67 3.41 -15.35 10.12
N GLN A 68 2.34 -16.03 10.58
CA GLN A 68 1.54 -15.56 11.72
C GLN A 68 2.29 -15.66 13.06
N SER A 69 3.25 -16.57 13.19
CA SER A 69 4.02 -16.74 14.41
C SER A 69 5.09 -15.66 14.56
N GLU A 70 5.66 -15.18 13.43
CA GLU A 70 6.73 -14.17 13.39
C GLU A 70 6.24 -12.81 12.83
N ARG A 71 4.95 -12.59 12.84
CA ARG A 71 4.22 -11.51 12.16
C ARG A 71 4.66 -10.08 12.47
N TYR A 72 5.46 -9.85 13.50
CA TYR A 72 5.89 -8.52 13.92
C TYR A 72 7.32 -8.18 13.52
N THR A 73 8.08 -9.13 12.98
CA THR A 73 9.46 -8.89 12.54
C THR A 73 9.53 -7.89 11.40
N PHE A 74 8.53 -7.85 10.52
CA PHE A 74 8.40 -6.80 9.49
C PHE A 74 8.39 -5.40 10.09
N TRP A 75 7.62 -5.15 11.17
CA TRP A 75 7.61 -3.84 11.81
C TRP A 75 8.98 -3.44 12.36
N GLU A 76 9.73 -4.38 12.96
CA GLU A 76 11.06 -4.10 13.49
C GLU A 76 12.03 -3.66 12.39
N HIS A 77 12.03 -4.37 11.26
CA HIS A 77 12.88 -4.02 10.12
C HIS A 77 12.38 -2.78 9.38
N LEU A 78 11.08 -2.53 9.32
CA LEU A 78 10.51 -1.32 8.74
C LEU A 78 10.97 -0.06 9.51
N LYS A 79 10.97 -0.10 10.84
CA LYS A 79 11.53 0.98 11.67
C LYS A 79 13.01 1.23 11.35
N ALA A 80 13.79 0.16 11.30
CA ALA A 80 15.23 0.23 11.04
C ALA A 80 15.55 0.75 9.63
N SER A 81 14.60 0.66 8.69
CA SER A 81 14.71 1.12 7.30
C SER A 81 14.03 2.47 7.05
N ASN A 82 13.94 3.33 8.06
CA ASN A 82 13.26 4.64 7.97
C ASN A 82 11.84 4.56 7.44
N TYR A 83 11.12 3.51 7.80
CA TYR A 83 9.74 3.22 7.37
C TYR A 83 9.60 3.06 5.85
N ASP A 84 10.66 2.61 5.16
CA ASP A 84 10.63 2.31 3.73
C ASP A 84 10.77 0.79 3.49
N PRO A 85 9.69 0.10 3.08
CA PRO A 85 9.75 -1.35 2.81
C PRO A 85 10.73 -1.73 1.71
N ALA A 86 11.02 -0.82 0.75
CA ALA A 86 11.97 -1.08 -0.31
C ALA A 86 13.42 -1.17 0.19
N GLN A 87 13.72 -0.59 1.36
CA GLN A 87 15.06 -0.59 1.97
C GLN A 87 15.30 -1.75 2.94
N ILE A 88 14.33 -2.62 3.13
CA ILE A 88 14.51 -3.81 3.99
C ILE A 88 15.38 -4.82 3.26
N THR A 89 16.52 -5.17 3.88
CA THR A 89 17.51 -6.12 3.35
C THR A 89 17.61 -7.40 4.16
N ILE A 90 17.00 -7.43 5.35
CA ILE A 90 16.97 -8.58 6.26
C ILE A 90 15.62 -9.27 6.12
N ALA A 91 15.63 -10.58 6.01
CA ALA A 91 14.41 -11.38 5.91
C ALA A 91 13.52 -11.20 7.15
N CYS A 92 12.23 -10.96 6.94
CA CYS A 92 11.25 -10.71 7.99
C CYS A 92 9.86 -11.10 7.52
N GLU A 93 8.92 -11.11 8.48
CA GLU A 93 7.59 -11.67 8.30
C GLU A 93 6.49 -10.71 8.76
N ALA A 94 5.36 -10.81 8.08
CA ALA A 94 4.08 -10.25 8.48
C ALA A 94 2.97 -11.27 8.26
N ASP A 95 1.79 -11.02 8.80
CA ASP A 95 0.55 -11.57 8.26
C ASP A 95 -0.25 -10.45 7.57
N CYS A 96 -1.41 -10.77 7.02
CA CYS A 96 -2.23 -9.78 6.32
C CYS A 96 -2.53 -8.55 7.19
N SER A 97 -2.85 -8.74 8.45
CA SER A 97 -3.28 -7.66 9.35
C SER A 97 -2.10 -6.89 9.98
N SER A 98 -1.06 -7.58 10.43
CA SER A 98 0.14 -6.93 10.96
C SER A 98 0.89 -6.15 9.89
N GLY A 99 0.91 -6.67 8.66
CA GLY A 99 1.49 -5.98 7.51
C GLY A 99 0.79 -4.65 7.21
N VAL A 100 -0.55 -4.67 7.13
CA VAL A 100 -1.33 -3.43 6.95
C VAL A 100 -1.16 -2.47 8.12
N ALA A 101 -1.18 -2.95 9.36
CA ALA A 101 -1.00 -2.12 10.55
C ALA A 101 0.39 -1.44 10.56
N ALA A 102 1.44 -2.19 10.23
CA ALA A 102 2.81 -1.67 10.13
C ALA A 102 2.95 -0.60 9.03
N ILE A 103 2.34 -0.84 7.85
CA ILE A 103 2.34 0.12 6.75
C ILE A 103 1.62 1.41 7.15
N VAL A 104 0.42 1.33 7.73
CA VAL A 104 -0.33 2.51 8.16
C VAL A 104 0.45 3.29 9.22
N LYS A 105 1.00 2.59 10.22
CA LYS A 105 1.83 3.22 11.25
C LYS A 105 3.08 3.85 10.66
N GLY A 106 3.80 3.15 9.77
CA GLY A 106 4.98 3.66 9.08
C GLY A 106 4.69 4.88 8.21
N ALA A 107 3.57 4.87 7.48
CA ALA A 107 3.08 6.03 6.73
C ALA A 107 2.83 7.23 7.66
N GLY A 108 2.32 6.99 8.87
CA GLY A 108 2.17 8.00 9.91
C GLY A 108 3.50 8.66 10.28
N TYR A 109 4.56 7.88 10.46
CA TYR A 109 5.91 8.42 10.72
C TYR A 109 6.44 9.23 9.54
N ARG A 110 6.32 8.72 8.32
CA ARG A 110 6.80 9.40 7.10
C ARG A 110 6.07 10.70 6.81
N LEU A 111 4.82 10.82 7.21
CA LEU A 111 3.97 12.00 6.95
C LEU A 111 3.78 12.92 8.17
N GLY A 112 4.31 12.56 9.34
CA GLY A 112 4.10 13.31 10.57
C GLY A 112 2.65 13.27 11.07
N ASN A 113 1.90 12.19 10.78
CA ASN A 113 0.51 12.05 11.20
C ASN A 113 0.43 11.31 12.54
N GLU A 114 0.17 12.06 13.61
CA GLU A 114 0.18 11.51 14.98
C GLU A 114 -0.87 10.42 15.24
N LYS A 115 -2.07 10.55 14.64
CA LYS A 115 -3.11 9.51 14.79
C LYS A 115 -2.64 8.18 14.20
N MET A 116 -1.99 8.21 13.05
CA MET A 116 -1.46 7.02 12.40
C MET A 116 -0.23 6.45 13.11
N LYS A 117 0.65 7.29 13.66
CA LYS A 117 1.77 6.83 14.51
C LYS A 117 1.30 6.04 15.73
N ASN A 118 0.09 6.31 16.23
CA ASN A 118 -0.50 5.62 17.36
C ASN A 118 -1.25 4.33 16.99
N VAL A 119 -1.30 3.96 15.70
CA VAL A 119 -1.87 2.67 15.29
C VAL A 119 -1.10 1.53 15.96
N SER A 120 -1.83 0.59 16.57
CA SER A 120 -1.23 -0.60 17.17
C SER A 120 -0.77 -1.57 16.09
N ILE A 121 0.47 -2.05 16.18
CA ILE A 121 0.96 -3.13 15.31
C ILE A 121 0.30 -4.49 15.63
N TYR A 122 -0.37 -4.58 16.76
CA TYR A 122 -1.10 -5.78 17.21
C TYR A 122 -2.53 -5.84 16.68
N LEU A 123 -2.90 -4.98 15.74
CA LEU A 123 -4.19 -5.11 15.06
C LEU A 123 -4.27 -6.46 14.35
N TYR A 124 -5.46 -7.04 14.43
CA TYR A 124 -5.87 -8.21 13.64
C TYR A 124 -7.20 -7.89 12.96
N THR A 125 -7.62 -8.72 12.03
CA THR A 125 -8.80 -8.42 11.20
C THR A 125 -10.08 -8.17 11.98
N GLY A 126 -10.21 -8.73 13.20
CA GLY A 126 -11.38 -8.54 14.06
C GLY A 126 -11.48 -7.18 14.75
N ASN A 127 -10.34 -6.49 14.99
CA ASN A 127 -10.32 -5.17 15.64
C ASN A 127 -9.83 -4.04 14.72
N MET A 128 -9.42 -4.35 13.49
CA MET A 128 -8.80 -3.41 12.56
C MET A 128 -9.74 -2.27 12.17
N ARG A 129 -11.04 -2.55 12.00
CA ARG A 129 -12.05 -1.53 11.70
C ARG A 129 -12.05 -0.41 12.74
N ALA A 130 -12.09 -0.77 14.01
CA ALA A 130 -12.09 0.19 15.12
C ALA A 130 -10.72 0.91 15.22
N GLY A 131 -9.62 0.17 15.08
CA GLY A 131 -8.27 0.73 15.17
C GLY A 131 -7.98 1.76 14.08
N LEU A 132 -8.33 1.48 12.83
CA LEU A 132 -8.11 2.41 11.73
C LEU A 132 -9.12 3.57 11.73
N LYS A 133 -10.37 3.34 12.17
CA LYS A 133 -11.32 4.45 12.40
C LYS A 133 -10.77 5.45 13.41
N ALA A 134 -10.16 4.99 14.50
CA ALA A 134 -9.50 5.86 15.48
C ALA A 134 -8.30 6.62 14.88
N ALA A 135 -7.65 6.04 13.89
CA ALA A 135 -6.55 6.69 13.14
C ALA A 135 -7.03 7.66 12.06
N GLY A 136 -8.33 7.89 11.91
CA GLY A 136 -8.90 8.87 10.99
C GLY A 136 -9.43 8.30 9.68
N PHE A 137 -9.53 6.97 9.55
CA PHE A 137 -10.11 6.33 8.37
C PHE A 137 -11.65 6.33 8.44
N GLU A 138 -12.27 6.59 7.31
CA GLU A 138 -13.70 6.38 7.08
C GLU A 138 -13.97 4.90 6.86
N VAL A 139 -15.16 4.46 7.31
CA VAL A 139 -15.64 3.08 7.14
C VAL A 139 -16.72 3.09 6.07
N LEU A 140 -16.42 2.59 4.88
CA LEU A 140 -17.34 2.53 3.75
C LEU A 140 -17.92 1.12 3.64
N THR A 141 -19.25 1.01 3.70
CA THR A 141 -19.97 -0.28 3.69
C THR A 141 -20.97 -0.41 2.55
N ASP A 142 -21.10 0.60 1.70
CA ASP A 142 -21.95 0.54 0.51
C ASP A 142 -21.44 -0.56 -0.43
N SER A 143 -22.36 -1.34 -0.97
CA SER A 143 -22.08 -2.49 -1.85
C SER A 143 -21.20 -2.13 -3.05
N LYS A 144 -21.28 -0.90 -3.58
CA LYS A 144 -20.46 -0.42 -4.69
C LYS A 144 -18.94 -0.48 -4.41
N TYR A 145 -18.53 -0.38 -3.13
CA TYR A 145 -17.13 -0.50 -2.70
C TYR A 145 -16.71 -1.95 -2.44
N LEU A 146 -17.67 -2.86 -2.28
CA LEU A 146 -17.44 -4.21 -1.79
C LEU A 146 -17.48 -5.28 -2.89
N THR A 147 -18.17 -4.99 -4.00
CA THR A 147 -18.45 -5.96 -5.07
C THR A 147 -17.68 -5.71 -6.35
N SER A 148 -16.95 -4.59 -6.41
CA SER A 148 -16.14 -4.19 -7.56
C SER A 148 -15.04 -3.24 -7.12
N ASP A 149 -13.93 -3.20 -7.85
CA ASP A 149 -12.86 -2.21 -7.67
C ASP A 149 -13.15 -0.85 -8.34
N ALA A 150 -14.25 -0.74 -9.07
CA ALA A 150 -14.57 0.45 -9.88
C ALA A 150 -14.64 1.76 -9.08
N TYR A 151 -14.98 1.73 -7.81
CA TYR A 151 -15.09 2.90 -6.92
C TYR A 151 -13.99 3.00 -5.86
N LEU A 152 -13.01 2.09 -5.91
CA LEU A 152 -11.89 2.11 -4.98
C LEU A 152 -10.89 3.20 -5.35
N LEU A 153 -10.18 3.70 -4.35
CA LEU A 153 -9.04 4.59 -4.50
C LEU A 153 -7.75 3.88 -4.12
N GLU A 154 -6.63 4.31 -4.67
CA GLU A 154 -5.33 3.85 -4.20
C GLU A 154 -5.19 4.10 -2.69
N GLY A 155 -4.64 3.13 -1.96
CA GLY A 155 -4.50 3.19 -0.52
C GLY A 155 -5.76 2.86 0.29
N ASP A 156 -6.87 2.49 -0.35
CA ASP A 156 -8.02 1.90 0.34
C ASP A 156 -7.64 0.54 0.93
N ILE A 157 -8.11 0.28 2.15
CA ILE A 157 -7.87 -0.98 2.84
C ILE A 157 -9.17 -1.80 2.80
N LEU A 158 -9.12 -2.95 2.13
CA LEU A 158 -10.23 -3.88 1.97
C LEU A 158 -10.24 -4.84 3.15
N LEU A 159 -11.30 -4.85 3.95
CA LEU A 159 -11.40 -5.68 5.15
C LEU A 159 -12.56 -6.66 5.05
N ASN A 160 -12.25 -7.94 5.28
CA ASN A 160 -13.20 -8.98 5.69
C ASN A 160 -12.90 -9.30 7.15
N ASP A 161 -13.75 -8.75 8.06
CA ASP A 161 -13.54 -8.87 9.51
C ASP A 161 -13.38 -10.35 9.91
N ASN A 162 -12.42 -10.61 10.79
CA ASN A 162 -12.04 -11.96 11.29
C ASN A 162 -11.53 -12.93 10.22
N ALA A 163 -11.19 -12.46 9.02
CA ALA A 163 -10.76 -13.35 7.95
C ALA A 163 -9.54 -12.82 7.16
N HIS A 164 -9.62 -11.64 6.56
CA HIS A 164 -8.56 -11.15 5.67
C HIS A 164 -8.58 -9.64 5.49
N VAL A 165 -7.42 -9.09 5.12
CA VAL A 165 -7.27 -7.69 4.75
C VAL A 165 -6.25 -7.56 3.61
N ALA A 166 -6.49 -6.61 2.70
CA ALA A 166 -5.60 -6.27 1.59
C ALA A 166 -5.61 -4.75 1.35
N THR A 167 -4.60 -4.24 0.66
CA THR A 167 -4.51 -2.82 0.30
C THR A 167 -4.72 -2.64 -1.19
N ASN A 168 -5.66 -1.78 -1.58
CA ASN A 168 -5.87 -1.41 -2.97
C ASN A 168 -4.77 -0.47 -3.47
N LEU A 169 -4.25 -0.71 -4.67
CA LEU A 169 -3.09 -0.02 -5.23
C LEU A 169 -3.41 0.93 -6.38
N THR A 170 -4.63 0.92 -6.88
CA THR A 170 -5.01 1.67 -8.09
C THR A 170 -6.38 2.30 -7.95
N ASP A 171 -6.55 3.48 -8.52
CA ASP A 171 -7.87 4.09 -8.63
C ASP A 171 -8.77 3.29 -9.57
N GLY A 172 -9.99 3.08 -9.15
CA GLY A 172 -11.02 2.44 -9.96
C GLY A 172 -11.56 3.37 -11.04
N ALA A 173 -12.11 2.80 -12.11
CA ALA A 173 -12.57 3.54 -13.28
C ALA A 173 -13.71 4.56 -12.99
N LYS A 174 -14.42 4.40 -11.87
CA LYS A 174 -15.51 5.27 -11.42
C LYS A 174 -15.17 6.04 -10.14
N SER A 175 -13.92 6.05 -9.71
CA SER A 175 -13.48 6.69 -8.46
C SER A 175 -13.41 8.22 -8.57
N SER A 176 -13.32 8.78 -9.76
CA SER A 176 -13.14 10.21 -10.05
C SER A 176 -14.42 11.05 -9.96
N GLY A 177 -15.45 10.56 -9.27
CA GLY A 177 -16.77 11.23 -9.14
C GLY A 177 -17.02 12.01 -7.84
N THR A 178 -16.08 12.06 -6.89
CA THR A 178 -16.29 12.77 -5.61
C THR A 178 -15.01 13.46 -5.14
N GLY A 179 -14.77 14.67 -5.64
CA GLY A 179 -13.72 15.54 -5.10
C GLY A 179 -13.18 16.50 -6.13
N ALA A 180 -13.66 17.75 -6.07
CA ALA A 180 -13.18 18.98 -6.68
C ALA A 180 -12.12 18.87 -7.80
N SER A 181 -12.63 19.09 -8.99
CA SER A 181 -11.94 19.51 -10.20
C SER A 181 -10.88 20.60 -9.91
N ASN A 182 -9.65 20.34 -10.35
CA ASN A 182 -8.83 21.33 -11.04
C ASN A 182 -7.92 20.57 -12.01
N THR A 183 -8.52 20.21 -13.13
CA THR A 183 -7.75 19.74 -14.29
C THR A 183 -7.58 20.92 -15.21
N THR A 184 -6.47 21.61 -15.08
CA THR A 184 -5.99 22.49 -16.16
C THR A 184 -5.55 21.58 -17.29
N THR A 185 -6.38 21.52 -18.31
CA THR A 185 -6.07 20.82 -19.57
C THR A 185 -4.97 21.61 -20.27
N VAL A 186 -3.73 21.18 -20.13
CA VAL A 186 -2.65 21.64 -21.01
C VAL A 186 -2.76 20.81 -22.28
N LYS A 187 -3.33 21.41 -23.32
CA LYS A 187 -3.23 20.89 -24.69
C LYS A 187 -1.75 21.00 -25.10
N SER A 188 -1.07 19.90 -25.18
CA SER A 188 0.24 19.84 -25.80
C SER A 188 0.10 19.75 -27.31
N ASN A 189 0.17 20.91 -27.97
CA ASN A 189 0.63 20.99 -29.35
C ASN A 189 2.10 21.39 -29.30
N ALA A 190 2.97 20.41 -29.43
CA ALA A 190 4.38 20.67 -29.71
C ALA A 190 4.75 19.87 -30.96
N LYS A 191 4.85 20.59 -32.08
CA LYS A 191 5.60 20.15 -33.24
C LYS A 191 7.07 20.10 -32.85
N VAL A 192 7.70 18.99 -33.21
CA VAL A 192 9.15 18.84 -33.17
C VAL A 192 9.70 19.56 -34.38
N ASP A 193 10.47 20.62 -34.18
CA ASP A 193 11.39 21.15 -35.18
C ASP A 193 12.81 20.83 -34.74
N VAL A 194 13.44 20.00 -35.56
CA VAL A 194 14.88 19.69 -35.50
C VAL A 194 15.57 20.75 -36.35
N ALA A 195 16.39 21.57 -35.74
CA ALA A 195 17.34 22.37 -36.48
C ALA A 195 18.70 22.40 -35.76
N HIS A 196 19.71 21.98 -36.51
CA HIS A 196 21.11 21.98 -36.21
C HIS A 196 21.68 23.36 -35.86
N GLY A 197 22.71 23.36 -34.99
CA GLY A 197 23.53 24.53 -34.78
C GLY A 197 24.76 24.24 -33.93
N PHE A 198 25.77 23.59 -34.53
CA PHE A 198 27.13 23.62 -34.04
C PHE A 198 27.68 25.04 -34.18
N ASN A 199 28.33 25.58 -33.18
CA ASN A 199 29.42 26.53 -33.40
C ASN A 199 30.48 26.41 -32.31
N LYS A 200 31.69 26.09 -32.79
CA LYS A 200 32.99 26.23 -32.17
C LYS A 200 33.44 27.69 -32.22
N SER A 201 34.12 28.16 -31.18
CA SER A 201 35.32 28.97 -31.24
C SER A 201 35.90 29.03 -29.82
N LEU A 202 37.03 28.53 -29.53
CA LEU A 202 38.44 28.80 -29.84
C LEU A 202 38.96 30.14 -29.31
N ALA A 203 39.89 29.98 -28.36
CA ALA A 203 41.12 30.72 -28.16
C ALA A 203 40.97 32.09 -27.51
N GLY A 204 41.73 32.46 -26.54
CA GLY A 204 43.12 32.37 -26.23
C GLY A 204 43.52 33.68 -25.56
N THR A 205 44.35 33.65 -24.72
CA THR A 205 45.60 34.18 -24.21
C THR A 205 45.69 34.07 -22.73
#